data_a9bf6835e2fc832744975152bd01d144
#
_entry.id   a9bf6835e2fc832744975152bd01d144
#
_cell.length_a   1.000
_cell.length_b   1.000
_cell.length_c   1.000
_cell.angle_alpha   90.00
_cell.angle_beta   90.00
_cell.angle_gamma   90.00
#
_symmetry.space_group_name_H-M   'P 1'
#
loop_
_entity.id
_entity.type
_entity.pdbx_description
1 polymer ?
#
loop_
_entity_poly.entity_id
_entity_poly.type
_entity_poly.pdbx_seq_one_letter_code
_entity_poly.pdbx_strand_id
1 'polypeptide(L)'
;MPRTVHARILVVGGHTRNIGKTALIVDLIRAFPDAAWTAGKITQFGHGVCSRGGAACDCAPDEHTVALDWESDASTGTDSARFLEAGAERSLWLRTKQGRLAEGLPLLREALAKASGGALPPDCPRNVILESNSLLQFMRPSIYLAVLDPQESDFKDSARLFLDRADALIFRRRPPARAEETAKRSVEASWLGVSSALLAGRPVFVQPENEPLPQDLVVFLRERFFNSPGILF
;
A
#
# COMPACT_ATOMS: atom_id res chain seq x y z
N MET A 1 17.69 8.72 21.18
CA MET A 1 17.93 7.69 20.17
C MET A 1 16.62 7.47 19.41
N PRO A 2 16.62 7.39 18.09
CA PRO A 2 15.40 7.05 17.35
C PRO A 2 14.90 5.68 17.84
N ARG A 3 13.62 5.60 18.19
CA ARG A 3 13.00 4.34 18.60
C ARG A 3 12.86 3.44 17.38
N THR A 4 13.50 2.30 17.41
CA THR A 4 13.33 1.26 16.38
C THR A 4 11.98 0.58 16.62
N VAL A 5 11.19 0.43 15.57
CA VAL A 5 9.89 -0.24 15.59
C VAL A 5 10.04 -1.64 15.01
N HIS A 6 9.68 -2.66 15.77
CA HIS A 6 9.57 -4.01 15.26
C HIS A 6 8.17 -4.20 14.68
N ALA A 7 8.06 -4.33 13.36
CA ALA A 7 6.79 -4.41 12.68
C ALA A 7 6.85 -5.35 11.46
N ARG A 8 5.71 -5.97 11.15
CA ARG A 8 5.45 -6.53 9.84
C ARG A 8 4.82 -5.43 9.00
N ILE A 9 5.45 -5.03 7.93
CA ILE A 9 4.96 -3.94 7.08
C ILE A 9 4.55 -4.52 5.74
N LEU A 10 3.25 -4.38 5.42
CA LEU A 10 2.68 -4.67 4.12
C LEU A 10 2.52 -3.34 3.38
N VAL A 11 3.11 -3.22 2.19
CA VAL A 11 2.93 -2.07 1.33
C VAL A 11 2.05 -2.45 0.15
N VAL A 12 1.03 -1.65 -0.11
CA VAL A 12 0.18 -1.73 -1.30
C VAL A 12 0.52 -0.55 -2.19
N GLY A 13 1.16 -0.85 -3.30
CA GLY A 13 1.42 0.11 -4.36
C GLY A 13 0.55 -0.13 -5.58
N GLY A 14 0.71 0.68 -6.61
CA GLY A 14 -0.02 0.47 -7.85
C GLY A 14 0.49 1.34 -8.98
N HIS A 15 0.25 0.89 -10.21
CA HIS A 15 0.87 1.50 -11.38
C HIS A 15 0.31 2.90 -11.69
N THR A 16 -0.95 3.18 -11.30
CA THR A 16 -1.55 4.50 -11.47
C THR A 16 -2.42 4.91 -10.29
N ARG A 17 -3.14 6.04 -10.43
CA ARG A 17 -4.15 6.50 -9.49
C ARG A 17 -5.44 5.71 -9.68
N ASN A 18 -6.28 5.68 -8.65
CA ASN A 18 -7.65 5.17 -8.69
C ASN A 18 -7.83 3.73 -9.20
N ILE A 19 -6.79 2.90 -9.13
CA ILE A 19 -6.83 1.48 -9.53
C ILE A 19 -7.23 0.54 -8.39
N GLY A 20 -7.85 1.04 -7.32
CA GLY A 20 -8.39 0.21 -6.26
C GLY A 20 -7.39 -0.17 -5.15
N LYS A 21 -6.26 0.55 -4.97
CA LYS A 21 -5.32 0.29 -3.85
C LYS A 21 -6.00 0.39 -2.49
N THR A 22 -6.70 1.50 -2.26
CA THR A 22 -7.45 1.75 -1.02
C THR A 22 -8.51 0.68 -0.79
N ALA A 23 -9.26 0.29 -1.83
CA ALA A 23 -10.24 -0.78 -1.74
C ALA A 23 -9.61 -2.12 -1.36
N LEU A 24 -8.46 -2.47 -1.97
CA LEU A 24 -7.73 -3.68 -1.60
C LEU A 24 -7.29 -3.66 -0.12
N ILE A 25 -6.81 -2.52 0.38
CA ILE A 25 -6.44 -2.39 1.80
C ILE A 25 -7.65 -2.60 2.71
N VAL A 26 -8.79 -2.00 2.37
CA VAL A 26 -10.06 -2.19 3.09
C VAL A 26 -10.45 -3.67 3.13
N ASP A 27 -10.38 -4.36 1.99
CA ASP A 27 -10.69 -5.79 1.89
C ASP A 27 -9.72 -6.64 2.73
N LEU A 28 -8.43 -6.29 2.72
CA LEU A 28 -7.40 -6.97 3.53
C LEU A 28 -7.62 -6.76 5.03
N ILE A 29 -7.95 -5.56 5.48
CA ILE A 29 -8.26 -5.28 6.89
C ILE A 29 -9.45 -6.11 7.33
N ARG A 30 -10.52 -6.17 6.54
CA ARG A 30 -11.72 -6.96 6.82
C ARG A 30 -11.47 -8.47 6.84
N ALA A 31 -10.58 -8.96 5.98
CA ALA A 31 -10.24 -10.39 5.91
C ALA A 31 -9.39 -10.88 7.09
N PHE A 32 -8.72 -9.96 7.79
CA PHE A 32 -7.87 -10.27 8.94
C PHE A 32 -8.23 -9.37 10.14
N PRO A 33 -9.45 -9.51 10.71
CA PRO A 33 -9.94 -8.61 11.76
C PRO A 33 -9.11 -8.69 13.05
N ASP A 34 -8.51 -9.85 13.33
CA ASP A 34 -7.71 -10.07 14.55
C ASP A 34 -6.27 -9.58 14.41
N ALA A 35 -5.91 -8.99 13.27
CA ALA A 35 -4.55 -8.57 13.00
C ALA A 35 -4.14 -7.27 13.69
N ALA A 36 -5.07 -6.55 14.34
CA ALA A 36 -4.82 -5.27 15.01
C ALA A 36 -4.05 -4.28 14.10
N TRP A 37 -4.58 -4.04 12.90
CA TRP A 37 -3.91 -3.26 11.88
C TRP A 37 -3.68 -1.80 12.28
N THR A 38 -2.45 -1.33 12.11
CA THR A 38 -2.19 0.10 11.92
C THR A 38 -2.13 0.37 10.41
N ALA A 39 -3.10 1.07 9.90
CA ALA A 39 -3.18 1.40 8.48
C ALA A 39 -2.67 2.82 8.19
N GLY A 40 -2.19 3.07 6.98
CA GLY A 40 -1.77 4.42 6.63
C GLY A 40 -1.72 4.69 5.15
N LYS A 41 -1.96 5.97 4.82
CA LYS A 41 -1.78 6.50 3.48
C LYS A 41 -0.60 7.46 3.46
N ILE A 42 0.25 7.34 2.44
CA ILE A 42 1.37 8.25 2.21
C ILE A 42 1.17 8.94 0.87
N THR A 43 1.04 10.26 0.89
CA THR A 43 0.87 11.08 -0.31
C THR A 43 1.99 12.09 -0.44
N GLN A 44 2.40 12.34 -1.67
CA GLN A 44 3.28 13.44 -2.01
C GLN A 44 2.48 14.48 -2.78
N PHE A 45 2.56 15.74 -2.36
CA PHE A 45 1.90 16.89 -2.97
C PHE A 45 2.91 17.88 -3.55
N GLY A 46 2.45 18.79 -4.39
CA GLY A 46 3.26 19.78 -5.11
C GLY A 46 3.12 19.63 -6.62
N HIS A 47 3.63 20.61 -7.38
CA HIS A 47 3.49 20.66 -8.84
C HIS A 47 2.04 20.46 -9.33
N GLY A 48 1.07 21.20 -8.74
CA GLY A 48 -0.34 21.09 -9.08
C GLY A 48 -1.08 19.90 -8.46
N VAL A 49 -0.47 19.22 -7.51
CA VAL A 49 -1.10 18.11 -6.78
C VAL A 49 -1.49 18.58 -5.38
N CYS A 50 -2.77 18.45 -5.04
CA CYS A 50 -3.32 18.88 -3.76
C CYS A 50 -2.75 18.11 -2.57
N SER A 51 -2.46 18.81 -1.46
CA SER A 51 -2.14 18.18 -0.17
C SER A 51 -3.31 17.38 0.40
N ARG A 52 -4.55 17.72 0.00
CA ARG A 52 -5.77 17.02 0.36
C ARG A 52 -6.18 16.05 -0.75
N GLY A 53 -5.91 14.76 -0.61
CA GLY A 53 -6.36 13.73 -1.54
C GLY A 53 -5.52 13.54 -2.81
N GLY A 54 -4.49 14.35 -3.08
CA GLY A 54 -3.60 14.18 -4.24
C GLY A 54 -4.22 14.51 -5.60
N ALA A 55 -5.36 15.23 -5.62
CA ALA A 55 -5.96 15.73 -6.85
C ALA A 55 -5.16 16.91 -7.43
N ALA A 56 -5.24 17.15 -8.73
CA ALA A 56 -4.71 18.36 -9.34
C ALA A 56 -5.42 19.60 -8.77
N CYS A 57 -4.66 20.59 -8.31
CA CYS A 57 -5.22 21.85 -7.80
C CYS A 57 -4.23 22.99 -7.92
N ASP A 58 -4.77 24.21 -7.94
CA ASP A 58 -4.04 25.48 -7.94
C ASP A 58 -3.95 26.11 -6.54
N CYS A 59 -4.20 25.32 -5.48
CA CYS A 59 -4.10 25.82 -4.12
C CYS A 59 -2.66 26.25 -3.79
N ALA A 60 -2.53 27.28 -2.96
CA ALA A 60 -1.23 27.76 -2.50
C ALA A 60 -0.46 26.62 -1.82
N PRO A 61 0.87 26.55 -2.01
CA PRO A 61 1.67 25.55 -1.32
C PRO A 61 1.48 25.68 0.18
N ASP A 62 1.21 24.55 0.85
CA ASP A 62 1.16 24.51 2.31
C ASP A 62 2.51 24.97 2.87
N GLU A 63 2.48 25.71 3.96
CA GLU A 63 3.67 26.15 4.67
C GLU A 63 4.51 24.99 5.23
N HIS A 64 3.89 23.82 5.35
CA HIS A 64 4.53 22.63 5.90
C HIS A 64 4.99 21.67 4.81
N THR A 65 6.26 21.29 4.85
CA THR A 65 6.84 20.30 3.92
C THR A 65 6.42 18.86 4.26
N VAL A 66 6.03 18.63 5.51
CA VAL A 66 5.64 17.33 6.04
C VAL A 66 4.55 17.50 7.09
N ALA A 67 3.51 16.69 7.01
CA ALA A 67 2.46 16.59 8.02
C ALA A 67 2.03 15.14 8.20
N LEU A 68 1.80 14.71 9.45
CA LEU A 68 1.24 13.41 9.79
C LEU A 68 0.06 13.61 10.71
N ASP A 69 -1.09 13.11 10.30
CA ASP A 69 -2.31 13.15 11.06
C ASP A 69 -2.79 11.73 11.36
N TRP A 70 -3.28 11.53 12.58
CA TRP A 70 -4.04 10.35 12.94
C TRP A 70 -5.51 10.59 12.60
N GLU A 71 -6.11 9.61 11.94
CA GLU A 71 -7.55 9.66 11.70
C GLU A 71 -8.28 9.33 13.01
N SER A 72 -9.25 10.15 13.33
CA SER A 72 -10.10 10.01 14.53
C SER A 72 -11.57 9.82 14.20
N ASP A 73 -11.96 10.04 12.94
CA ASP A 73 -13.35 9.99 12.50
C ASP A 73 -13.49 9.11 11.24
N ALA A 74 -14.09 7.95 11.41
CA ALA A 74 -14.35 7.01 10.32
C ALA A 74 -15.38 7.51 9.29
N SER A 75 -16.13 8.58 9.60
CA SER A 75 -17.23 9.08 8.75
C SER A 75 -16.79 10.10 7.69
N THR A 76 -15.54 10.57 7.71
CA THR A 76 -15.08 11.66 6.83
C THR A 76 -14.99 11.30 5.35
N GLY A 77 -15.06 10.01 5.01
CA GLY A 77 -14.97 9.51 3.62
C GLY A 77 -13.57 9.59 3.01
N THR A 78 -12.56 10.01 3.79
CA THR A 78 -11.15 9.95 3.36
C THR A 78 -10.66 8.52 3.28
N ASP A 79 -9.54 8.26 2.57
CA ASP A 79 -8.99 6.91 2.51
C ASP A 79 -8.54 6.41 3.90
N SER A 80 -8.01 7.30 4.75
CA SER A 80 -7.65 6.97 6.14
C SER A 80 -8.88 6.65 7.00
N ALA A 81 -9.99 7.36 6.82
CA ALA A 81 -11.27 7.06 7.48
C ALA A 81 -11.83 5.69 7.06
N ARG A 82 -11.75 5.36 5.76
CA ARG A 82 -12.18 4.05 5.25
C ARG A 82 -11.39 2.90 5.85
N PHE A 83 -10.12 3.10 6.21
CA PHE A 83 -9.33 2.08 6.90
C PHE A 83 -9.85 1.84 8.32
N LEU A 84 -10.22 2.90 9.05
CA LEU A 84 -10.86 2.77 10.37
C LEU A 84 -12.23 2.07 10.27
N GLU A 85 -13.05 2.50 9.30
CA GLU A 85 -14.37 1.88 9.04
C GLU A 85 -14.24 0.39 8.72
N ALA A 86 -13.16 -0.01 8.05
CA ALA A 86 -12.87 -1.41 7.74
C ALA A 86 -12.44 -2.24 8.95
N GLY A 87 -12.13 -1.63 10.09
CA GLY A 87 -11.71 -2.30 11.32
C GLY A 87 -10.21 -2.19 11.64
N ALA A 88 -9.48 -1.27 11.02
CA ALA A 88 -8.13 -0.96 11.47
C ALA A 88 -8.18 -0.39 12.90
N GLU A 89 -7.28 -0.86 13.77
CA GLU A 89 -7.18 -0.34 15.14
C GLU A 89 -6.80 1.15 15.14
N ARG A 90 -5.95 1.55 14.19
CA ARG A 90 -5.51 2.93 13.99
C ARG A 90 -5.28 3.20 12.51
N SER A 91 -5.51 4.45 12.13
CA SER A 91 -5.22 4.90 10.77
C SER A 91 -4.51 6.25 10.77
N LEU A 92 -3.56 6.44 9.86
CA LEU A 92 -2.81 7.67 9.72
C LEU A 92 -2.72 8.13 8.25
N TRP A 93 -2.49 9.43 8.09
CA TRP A 93 -2.17 10.01 6.80
C TRP A 93 -0.88 10.82 6.91
N LEU A 94 0.18 10.34 6.21
CA LEU A 94 1.43 11.08 6.05
C LEU A 94 1.40 11.83 4.70
N ARG A 95 1.54 13.13 4.76
CA ARG A 95 1.62 14.03 3.60
C ARG A 95 3.01 14.65 3.55
N THR A 96 3.66 14.59 2.40
CA THR A 96 4.97 15.23 2.22
C THR A 96 4.99 16.01 0.91
N LYS A 97 5.74 17.09 0.87
CA LYS A 97 6.03 17.76 -0.39
C LYS A 97 6.81 16.80 -1.30
N GLN A 98 6.54 16.84 -2.60
CA GLN A 98 7.24 16.00 -3.57
C GLN A 98 8.76 16.13 -3.44
N GLY A 99 9.45 14.98 -3.40
CA GLY A 99 10.90 14.92 -3.16
C GLY A 99 11.32 15.01 -1.67
N ARG A 100 10.37 15.21 -0.74
CA ARG A 100 10.66 15.39 0.70
C ARG A 100 10.21 14.21 1.57
N LEU A 101 9.90 13.05 0.98
CA LEU A 101 9.44 11.90 1.76
C LEU A 101 10.46 11.44 2.81
N ALA A 102 11.75 11.56 2.53
CA ALA A 102 12.80 11.25 3.51
C ALA A 102 12.64 12.00 4.83
N GLU A 103 12.16 13.25 4.77
CA GLU A 103 11.92 14.10 5.96
C GLU A 103 10.71 13.62 6.77
N GLY A 104 9.75 12.93 6.11
CA GLY A 104 8.57 12.35 6.76
C GLY A 104 8.83 11.01 7.48
N LEU A 105 9.93 10.31 7.15
CA LEU A 105 10.19 8.98 7.72
C LEU A 105 10.40 8.99 9.24
N PRO A 106 11.12 9.97 9.84
CA PRO A 106 11.22 10.05 11.30
C PRO A 106 9.86 10.19 11.97
N LEU A 107 8.95 11.01 11.41
CA LEU A 107 7.59 11.16 11.92
C LEU A 107 6.79 9.86 11.80
N LEU A 108 6.89 9.17 10.67
CA LEU A 108 6.24 7.88 10.48
C LEU A 108 6.74 6.84 11.51
N ARG A 109 8.05 6.75 11.71
CA ARG A 109 8.64 5.87 12.72
C ARG A 109 8.15 6.18 14.12
N GLU A 110 8.15 7.46 14.49
CA GLU A 110 7.68 7.90 15.80
C GLU A 110 6.19 7.60 15.98
N ALA A 111 5.36 7.85 14.97
CA ALA A 111 3.95 7.52 14.98
C ALA A 111 3.72 6.02 15.17
N LEU A 112 4.40 5.18 14.40
CA LEU A 112 4.31 3.73 14.51
C LEU A 112 4.83 3.22 15.87
N ALA A 113 5.88 3.85 16.44
CA ALA A 113 6.36 3.53 17.77
C ALA A 113 5.38 3.89 18.88
N LYS A 114 4.70 5.04 18.77
CA LYS A 114 3.69 5.51 19.73
C LYS A 114 2.36 4.78 19.62
N ALA A 115 2.07 4.16 18.49
CA ALA A 115 0.88 3.32 18.30
C ALA A 115 0.82 2.14 19.31
N SER A 116 1.80 2.04 20.20
CA SER A 116 2.03 0.99 21.19
C SER A 116 1.11 1.03 22.42
N GLY A 117 0.01 1.73 22.38
CA GLY A 117 -0.87 1.89 23.57
C GLY A 117 -1.75 0.69 23.90
N GLY A 118 -1.64 -0.42 23.24
CA GLY A 118 -2.53 -1.58 23.41
C GLY A 118 -1.79 -2.89 23.70
N ALA A 119 -2.50 -3.88 24.07
CA ALA A 119 -2.26 -5.19 24.62
C ALA A 119 -1.24 -6.14 23.94
N LEU A 120 -0.42 -5.70 22.97
CA LEU A 120 0.55 -6.59 22.36
C LEU A 120 1.83 -6.70 23.23
N PRO A 121 2.35 -7.93 23.40
CA PRO A 121 3.63 -8.13 24.07
C PRO A 121 4.73 -7.31 23.38
N PRO A 122 5.74 -6.83 24.13
CA PRO A 122 6.84 -6.02 23.59
C PRO A 122 7.59 -6.66 22.42
N ASP A 123 7.62 -7.98 22.37
CA ASP A 123 8.35 -8.76 21.36
C ASP A 123 7.48 -9.16 20.16
N CYS A 124 6.18 -8.83 20.18
CA CYS A 124 5.30 -9.15 19.05
C CYS A 124 5.39 -8.05 17.98
N PRO A 125 5.76 -8.39 16.74
CA PRO A 125 5.80 -7.39 15.67
C PRO A 125 4.40 -6.90 15.36
N ARG A 126 4.26 -5.58 15.14
CA ARG A 126 3.00 -4.94 14.77
C ARG A 126 2.68 -5.20 13.32
N ASN A 127 1.41 -5.32 13.02
CA ASN A 127 0.96 -5.42 11.65
C ASN A 127 0.60 -4.02 11.12
N VAL A 128 1.38 -3.57 10.17
CA VAL A 128 1.24 -2.25 9.52
C VAL A 128 0.91 -2.46 8.05
N ILE A 129 -0.10 -1.76 7.55
CA ILE A 129 -0.47 -1.75 6.13
C ILE A 129 -0.45 -0.33 5.59
N LEU A 130 0.34 -0.09 4.52
CA LEU A 130 0.59 1.26 4.00
C LEU A 130 0.29 1.35 2.51
N GLU A 131 -0.46 2.37 2.11
CA GLU A 131 -0.67 2.73 0.71
C GLU A 131 0.45 3.66 0.24
N SER A 132 1.41 3.14 -0.54
CA SER A 132 2.49 3.95 -1.11
C SER A 132 3.34 3.19 -2.13
N ASN A 133 3.72 3.85 -3.25
CA ASN A 133 4.86 3.39 -4.06
C ASN A 133 6.18 4.00 -3.55
N SER A 134 6.12 5.28 -3.19
CA SER A 134 7.32 6.07 -2.90
C SER A 134 8.09 5.59 -1.67
N LEU A 135 7.40 4.95 -0.72
CA LEU A 135 8.03 4.40 0.49
C LEU A 135 9.06 3.33 0.16
N LEU A 136 8.87 2.60 -0.94
CA LEU A 136 9.79 1.56 -1.41
C LEU A 136 11.19 2.09 -1.77
N GLN A 137 11.33 3.38 -1.97
CA GLN A 137 12.64 4.02 -2.17
C GLN A 137 13.50 3.96 -0.89
N PHE A 138 12.88 3.93 0.27
CA PHE A 138 13.53 4.11 1.56
C PHE A 138 13.54 2.86 2.45
N MET A 139 12.71 1.87 2.10
CA MET A 139 12.63 0.64 2.87
C MET A 139 12.24 -0.56 2.02
N ARG A 140 12.55 -1.74 2.52
CA ARG A 140 12.02 -3.00 2.03
C ARG A 140 10.95 -3.48 3.02
N PRO A 141 9.67 -3.54 2.63
CA PRO A 141 8.62 -4.04 3.50
C PRO A 141 8.72 -5.57 3.68
N SER A 142 7.96 -6.13 4.62
CA SER A 142 7.81 -7.58 4.75
C SER A 142 7.13 -8.18 3.53
N ILE A 143 6.13 -7.48 2.98
CA ILE A 143 5.44 -7.83 1.72
C ILE A 143 5.13 -6.55 0.94
N TYR A 144 5.37 -6.58 -0.37
CA TYR A 144 4.91 -5.56 -1.30
C TYR A 144 3.92 -6.17 -2.31
N LEU A 145 2.68 -5.68 -2.30
CA LEU A 145 1.65 -6.01 -3.28
C LEU A 145 1.56 -4.88 -4.32
N ALA A 146 1.75 -5.20 -5.60
CA ALA A 146 1.58 -4.26 -6.70
C ALA A 146 0.22 -4.44 -7.37
N VAL A 147 -0.64 -3.44 -7.25
CA VAL A 147 -1.97 -3.42 -7.88
C VAL A 147 -1.85 -2.94 -9.31
N LEU A 148 -2.37 -3.72 -10.24
CA LEU A 148 -2.26 -3.52 -11.67
C LEU A 148 -3.64 -3.61 -12.33
N ASP A 149 -3.88 -2.79 -13.35
CA ASP A 149 -5.04 -2.87 -14.23
C ASP A 149 -4.56 -2.83 -15.69
N PRO A 150 -4.69 -3.92 -16.46
CA PRO A 150 -4.25 -3.98 -17.85
C PRO A 150 -4.99 -3.03 -18.80
N GLN A 151 -6.14 -2.50 -18.39
CA GLN A 151 -6.94 -1.59 -19.23
C GLN A 151 -6.55 -0.11 -19.02
N GLU A 152 -5.76 0.18 -17.97
CA GLU A 152 -5.29 1.53 -17.71
C GLU A 152 -3.91 1.75 -18.33
N SER A 153 -3.81 2.75 -19.22
CA SER A 153 -2.57 3.03 -19.96
C SER A 153 -1.56 3.86 -19.19
N ASP A 154 -1.99 4.61 -18.16
CA ASP A 154 -1.09 5.42 -17.33
C ASP A 154 -0.24 4.53 -16.42
N PHE A 155 1.06 4.69 -16.49
CA PHE A 155 1.99 3.94 -15.65
C PHE A 155 3.03 4.88 -15.05
N LYS A 156 2.90 5.18 -13.78
CA LYS A 156 3.79 6.08 -13.06
C LYS A 156 5.21 5.55 -12.96
N ASP A 157 6.20 6.44 -13.12
CA ASP A 157 7.62 6.09 -12.98
C ASP A 157 7.93 5.47 -11.61
N SER A 158 7.32 5.99 -10.54
CA SER A 158 7.50 5.42 -9.19
C SER A 158 6.99 3.98 -9.05
N ALA A 159 6.02 3.57 -9.85
CA ALA A 159 5.57 2.19 -9.87
C ALA A 159 6.46 1.30 -10.73
N ARG A 160 6.93 1.80 -11.88
CA ARG A 160 7.89 1.08 -12.74
C ARG A 160 9.19 0.79 -12.01
N LEU A 161 9.70 1.79 -11.28
CA LEU A 161 10.99 1.71 -10.57
C LEU A 161 11.03 0.58 -9.53
N PHE A 162 9.89 0.20 -8.95
CA PHE A 162 9.83 -0.79 -7.87
C PHE A 162 9.01 -2.02 -8.20
N LEU A 163 8.53 -2.16 -9.43
CA LEU A 163 7.70 -3.31 -9.82
C LEU A 163 8.45 -4.65 -9.67
N ASP A 164 9.74 -4.65 -9.90
CA ASP A 164 10.63 -5.79 -9.72
C ASP A 164 10.78 -6.26 -8.26
N ARG A 165 10.37 -5.42 -7.30
CA ARG A 165 10.35 -5.75 -5.86
C ARG A 165 9.03 -6.33 -5.38
N ALA A 166 8.00 -6.38 -6.24
CA ALA A 166 6.70 -6.91 -5.85
C ALA A 166 6.80 -8.39 -5.45
N ASP A 167 6.29 -8.74 -4.28
CA ASP A 167 6.18 -10.12 -3.83
C ASP A 167 4.97 -10.81 -4.47
N ALA A 168 3.95 -10.04 -4.85
CA ALA A 168 2.79 -10.50 -5.61
C ALA A 168 2.17 -9.37 -6.43
N LEU A 169 1.49 -9.75 -7.51
CA LEU A 169 0.76 -8.86 -8.40
C LEU A 169 -0.73 -9.06 -8.21
N ILE A 170 -1.47 -7.96 -8.05
CA ILE A 170 -2.91 -7.97 -7.85
C ILE A 170 -3.58 -7.30 -9.06
N PHE A 171 -4.31 -8.07 -9.84
CA PHE A 171 -5.09 -7.54 -10.97
C PHE A 171 -6.51 -7.22 -10.52
N ARG A 172 -6.93 -5.96 -10.67
CA ARG A 172 -8.26 -5.48 -10.26
C ARG A 172 -9.38 -5.82 -11.25
N ARG A 173 -9.03 -6.26 -12.46
CA ARG A 173 -9.99 -6.72 -13.46
C ARG A 173 -9.59 -8.09 -13.98
N ARG A 174 -10.57 -8.93 -14.23
CA ARG A 174 -10.31 -10.20 -14.91
C ARG A 174 -9.77 -9.90 -16.30
N PRO A 175 -8.60 -10.42 -16.65
CA PRO A 175 -8.17 -10.37 -18.03
C PRO A 175 -9.22 -11.05 -18.94
N PRO A 176 -9.43 -10.61 -20.19
CA PRO A 176 -10.37 -11.27 -21.10
C PRO A 176 -10.03 -12.76 -21.24
N ALA A 177 -11.06 -13.60 -21.38
CA ALA A 177 -10.98 -15.08 -21.27
C ALA A 177 -9.87 -15.75 -22.11
N ARG A 178 -9.45 -15.16 -23.23
CA ARG A 178 -8.25 -15.57 -23.98
C ARG A 178 -6.92 -15.28 -23.26
N ALA A 179 -6.93 -14.40 -22.27
CA ALA A 179 -5.77 -14.03 -21.49
C ALA A 179 -5.65 -14.81 -20.17
N GLU A 180 -6.68 -15.56 -19.73
CA GLU A 180 -6.58 -16.41 -18.52
C GLU A 180 -5.60 -17.57 -18.70
N GLU A 181 -5.57 -18.18 -19.89
CA GLU A 181 -4.53 -19.17 -20.23
C GLU A 181 -3.17 -18.51 -20.47
N THR A 182 -3.17 -17.29 -20.98
CA THR A 182 -1.98 -16.48 -21.23
C THR A 182 -1.47 -15.80 -19.97
N ALA A 183 -2.32 -15.41 -19.02
CA ALA A 183 -1.88 -14.85 -17.73
C ALA A 183 -1.18 -15.88 -16.84
N LYS A 184 -1.48 -17.17 -17.01
CA LYS A 184 -0.71 -18.27 -16.40
C LYS A 184 0.56 -18.64 -17.18
N ARG A 185 0.63 -18.34 -18.47
CA ARG A 185 1.74 -18.71 -19.36
C ARG A 185 2.62 -17.56 -19.82
N SER A 186 2.08 -16.40 -19.93
CA SER A 186 2.81 -15.20 -20.29
C SER A 186 2.01 -14.00 -19.83
N VAL A 187 2.52 -13.24 -18.91
CA VAL A 187 2.32 -11.82 -18.94
C VAL A 187 3.05 -11.35 -20.20
N GLU A 188 2.64 -11.91 -21.32
CA GLU A 188 3.06 -11.54 -22.66
C GLU A 188 2.28 -10.30 -23.06
N ALA A 189 2.54 -9.23 -22.41
CA ALA A 189 2.34 -8.02 -23.08
C ALA A 189 3.55 -7.18 -22.77
N SER A 190 4.12 -6.65 -23.79
CA SER A 190 4.72 -5.33 -23.78
C SER A 190 3.68 -4.31 -23.26
N TRP A 191 2.96 -4.72 -22.19
CA TRP A 191 1.93 -3.93 -21.54
C TRP A 191 2.60 -2.72 -20.97
N LEU A 192 2.33 -1.58 -21.59
CA LEU A 192 2.86 -0.28 -21.19
C LEU A 192 4.40 -0.22 -21.12
N GLY A 193 5.10 -1.01 -21.95
CA GLY A 193 6.55 -1.05 -21.93
C GLY A 193 7.15 -1.72 -20.68
N VAL A 194 6.36 -2.51 -19.95
CA VAL A 194 6.86 -3.35 -18.86
C VAL A 194 7.31 -4.69 -19.44
N SER A 195 8.55 -5.05 -19.20
CA SER A 195 9.06 -6.36 -19.62
C SER A 195 8.33 -7.48 -18.90
N SER A 196 7.90 -8.51 -19.65
CA SER A 196 7.33 -9.73 -19.08
C SER A 196 8.27 -10.40 -18.07
N ALA A 197 9.58 -10.24 -18.23
CA ALA A 197 10.58 -10.74 -17.29
C ALA A 197 10.45 -10.11 -15.89
N LEU A 198 9.98 -8.86 -15.78
CA LEU A 198 9.73 -8.21 -14.48
C LEU A 198 8.53 -8.80 -13.75
N LEU A 199 7.62 -9.43 -14.47
CA LEU A 199 6.39 -10.02 -13.95
C LEU A 199 6.52 -11.54 -13.77
N ALA A 200 7.46 -12.16 -14.46
CA ALA A 200 7.68 -13.61 -14.44
C ALA A 200 8.05 -14.12 -13.05
N GLY A 201 7.48 -15.27 -12.68
CA GLY A 201 7.80 -15.98 -11.43
C GLY A 201 7.19 -15.38 -10.16
N ARG A 202 6.35 -14.33 -10.27
CA ARG A 202 5.62 -13.77 -9.13
C ARG A 202 4.22 -14.36 -9.04
N PRO A 203 3.71 -14.61 -7.83
CA PRO A 203 2.31 -14.93 -7.65
C PRO A 203 1.41 -13.83 -8.22
N VAL A 204 0.37 -14.23 -8.94
CA VAL A 204 -0.62 -13.35 -9.54
C VAL A 204 -1.98 -13.69 -8.97
N PHE A 205 -2.65 -12.70 -8.44
CA PHE A 205 -4.01 -12.83 -7.92
C PHE A 205 -4.94 -11.89 -8.68
N VAL A 206 -6.14 -12.37 -8.97
CA VAL A 206 -7.18 -11.55 -9.61
C VAL A 206 -8.21 -11.19 -8.55
N GLN A 207 -8.32 -9.90 -8.26
CA GLN A 207 -9.25 -9.33 -7.28
C GLN A 207 -10.13 -8.27 -7.95
N PRO A 208 -11.25 -8.64 -8.58
CA PRO A 208 -12.20 -7.71 -9.15
C PRO A 208 -12.80 -6.80 -8.07
N GLU A 209 -13.26 -5.61 -8.47
CA GLU A 209 -13.97 -4.74 -7.54
C GLU A 209 -15.26 -5.39 -7.06
N ASN A 210 -15.57 -5.19 -5.77
CA ASN A 210 -16.77 -5.72 -5.10
C ASN A 210 -16.86 -7.26 -5.05
N GLU A 211 -15.79 -7.98 -5.35
CA GLU A 211 -15.70 -9.40 -5.10
C GLU A 211 -14.88 -9.66 -3.81
N PRO A 212 -15.15 -10.76 -3.07
CA PRO A 212 -14.35 -11.12 -1.91
C PRO A 212 -12.90 -11.39 -2.29
N LEU A 213 -11.98 -11.26 -1.33
CA LEU A 213 -10.57 -11.60 -1.56
C LEU A 213 -10.42 -13.05 -2.02
N PRO A 214 -9.58 -13.30 -3.06
CA PRO A 214 -9.25 -14.66 -3.47
C PRO A 214 -8.66 -15.44 -2.31
N GLN A 215 -9.11 -16.68 -2.12
CA GLN A 215 -8.65 -17.53 -1.01
C GLN A 215 -7.14 -17.80 -1.06
N ASP A 216 -6.58 -17.94 -2.25
CA ASP A 216 -5.15 -18.12 -2.46
C ASP A 216 -4.32 -16.88 -2.03
N LEU A 217 -4.84 -15.66 -2.21
CA LEU A 217 -4.22 -14.44 -1.66
C LEU A 217 -4.26 -14.45 -0.13
N VAL A 218 -5.36 -14.87 0.47
CA VAL A 218 -5.49 -15.01 1.94
C VAL A 218 -4.47 -15.99 2.48
N VAL A 219 -4.34 -17.17 1.84
CA VAL A 219 -3.34 -18.19 2.22
C VAL A 219 -1.92 -17.63 2.06
N PHE A 220 -1.61 -17.01 0.91
CA PHE A 220 -0.31 -16.39 0.66
C PHE A 220 0.09 -15.39 1.77
N LEU A 221 -0.84 -14.53 2.20
CA LEU A 221 -0.56 -13.56 3.25
C LEU A 221 -0.39 -14.21 4.63
N ARG A 222 -1.17 -15.25 4.95
CA ARG A 222 -0.98 -16.01 6.20
C ARG A 222 0.43 -16.60 6.27
N GLU A 223 0.88 -17.22 5.19
CA GLU A 223 2.17 -17.89 5.14
C GLU A 223 3.35 -16.91 5.08
N ARG A 224 3.24 -15.86 4.29
CA ARG A 224 4.38 -14.98 3.96
C ARG A 224 4.45 -13.74 4.83
N PHE A 225 3.31 -13.18 5.26
CA PHE A 225 3.27 -11.98 6.07
C PHE A 225 3.16 -12.27 7.56
N PHE A 226 2.15 -13.03 7.98
CA PHE A 226 1.92 -13.26 9.41
C PHE A 226 2.94 -14.19 10.05
N ASN A 227 3.58 -15.09 9.29
CA ASN A 227 4.68 -15.94 9.76
C ASN A 227 6.05 -15.25 9.61
N SER A 228 6.12 -14.04 9.06
CA SER A 228 7.39 -13.32 8.97
C SER A 228 7.83 -12.79 10.35
N PRO A 229 9.13 -12.75 10.63
CA PRO A 229 9.62 -12.22 11.91
C PRO A 229 9.39 -10.71 12.07
N GLY A 230 8.92 -10.02 11.02
CA GLY A 230 8.88 -8.56 10.98
C GLY A 230 10.24 -7.95 10.60
N ILE A 231 10.25 -6.63 10.51
CA ILE A 231 11.43 -5.83 10.20
C ILE A 231 11.65 -4.77 11.27
N LEU A 232 12.87 -4.33 11.41
CA LEU A 232 13.21 -3.16 12.22
C LEU A 232 13.12 -1.92 11.32
N PHE A 233 12.22 -1.01 11.67
CA PHE A 233 11.93 0.19 10.90
C PHE A 233 12.19 1.48 11.68
#